data_70c8f13ffef486689761d1f66b6f9237
#
_entry.id   70c8f13ffef486689761d1f66b6f9237
#
_cell.length_a   1.000
_cell.length_b   1.000
_cell.length_c   1.000
_cell.angle_alpha   90.00
_cell.angle_beta   90.00
_cell.angle_gamma   90.00
#
_symmetry.space_group_name_H-M   'P 1'
#
loop_
_entity.id
_entity.type
_entity.pdbx_description
1 polymer ?
#
loop_
_entity_poly.entity_id
_entity_poly.type
_entity_poly.pdbx_seq_one_letter_code
_entity_poly.pdbx_strand_id
1 'polypeptide(L)'
;MQETPEKVIEKLKDIIDRNGPKYLTAEPYTVYQEILKSKAADRKTAGAILCVLVSDALKSIKPEDNRTSLSKKIREECGFNKDVADQLAKVFLGVYSTESKKEWKNKNREGLSQFLQEDFVCSWKGFAVWDEGNGTVDCHYDAEIVLSPTESVAKEEKLKQKLRENPFLKKNDIHQHFEKRIREYLDYKFEDYCRCDDYYQPVVEDFDIDDYVSEWSKQNGFEVISCEGDGDDDGYEPTFRGKWY
;
A
#
# COMPACT_ATOMS: atom_id res chain seq x y z
N MET A 1 -30.51 26.09 -9.16
CA MET A 1 -29.90 26.13 -7.80
C MET A 1 -28.40 26.25 -8.00
N GLN A 2 -27.83 27.37 -7.59
CA GLN A 2 -26.36 27.50 -7.59
C GLN A 2 -25.86 26.66 -6.43
N GLU A 3 -25.39 25.45 -6.73
CA GLU A 3 -24.67 24.64 -5.77
C GLU A 3 -23.37 25.38 -5.40
N THR A 4 -23.13 25.52 -4.09
CA THR A 4 -22.01 26.32 -3.60
C THR A 4 -20.71 25.54 -3.90
N PRO A 5 -19.68 26.17 -4.46
CA PRO A 5 -18.37 25.54 -4.71
C PRO A 5 -17.80 24.82 -3.48
N GLU A 6 -18.21 25.24 -2.28
CA GLU A 6 -17.78 24.70 -0.99
C GLU A 6 -18.11 23.20 -0.84
N LYS A 7 -19.33 22.77 -1.19
CA LYS A 7 -19.72 21.34 -1.11
C LYS A 7 -18.86 20.44 -2.01
N VAL A 8 -18.53 20.94 -3.19
CA VAL A 8 -17.65 20.24 -4.13
C VAL A 8 -16.24 20.16 -3.57
N ILE A 9 -15.72 21.25 -3.02
CA ILE A 9 -14.39 21.31 -2.40
C ILE A 9 -14.31 20.32 -1.24
N GLU A 10 -15.30 20.30 -0.34
CA GLU A 10 -15.36 19.35 0.78
C GLU A 10 -15.39 17.92 0.29
N LYS A 11 -16.20 17.60 -0.73
CA LYS A 11 -16.27 16.24 -1.26
C LYS A 11 -14.98 15.82 -1.93
N LEU A 12 -14.34 16.68 -2.70
CA LEU A 12 -13.04 16.38 -3.30
C LEU A 12 -11.94 16.22 -2.24
N LYS A 13 -11.97 17.02 -1.17
CA LYS A 13 -11.06 16.87 -0.03
C LYS A 13 -11.28 15.52 0.69
N ASP A 14 -12.53 15.14 0.94
CA ASP A 14 -12.88 13.84 1.52
C ASP A 14 -12.36 12.67 0.66
N ILE A 15 -12.49 12.76 -0.67
CA ILE A 15 -11.93 11.75 -1.59
C ILE A 15 -10.40 11.70 -1.51
N ILE A 16 -9.74 12.87 -1.47
CA ILE A 16 -8.30 12.97 -1.32
C ILE A 16 -7.84 12.43 0.04
N ASP A 17 -8.56 12.75 1.09
CA ASP A 17 -8.25 12.29 2.46
C ASP A 17 -8.30 10.76 2.60
N ARG A 18 -9.13 10.11 1.80
CA ARG A 18 -9.25 8.64 1.78
C ARG A 18 -8.26 7.96 0.84
N ASN A 19 -7.96 8.56 -0.30
CA ASN A 19 -7.29 7.88 -1.41
C ASN A 19 -6.02 8.58 -1.90
N GLY A 20 -5.72 9.79 -1.39
CA GLY A 20 -4.59 10.62 -1.83
C GLY A 20 -4.90 11.52 -3.03
N PRO A 21 -4.11 12.60 -3.21
CA PRO A 21 -4.37 13.61 -4.23
C PRO A 21 -4.24 13.11 -5.67
N LYS A 22 -3.39 12.12 -5.93
CA LYS A 22 -3.23 11.52 -7.24
C LYS A 22 -4.48 10.74 -7.69
N TYR A 23 -5.30 10.28 -6.74
CA TYR A 23 -6.51 9.52 -7.03
C TYR A 23 -7.49 10.31 -7.90
N LEU A 24 -7.58 11.63 -7.73
CA LEU A 24 -8.46 12.48 -8.52
C LEU A 24 -8.19 12.36 -10.04
N THR A 25 -6.92 12.27 -10.43
CA THR A 25 -6.51 12.17 -11.85
C THR A 25 -6.27 10.73 -12.30
N ALA A 26 -6.03 9.80 -11.38
CA ALA A 26 -5.88 8.39 -11.71
C ALA A 26 -7.24 7.70 -11.92
N GLU A 27 -8.26 8.06 -11.11
CA GLU A 27 -9.59 7.45 -11.14
C GLU A 27 -10.70 8.51 -11.36
N PRO A 28 -10.63 9.32 -12.42
CA PRO A 28 -11.52 10.49 -12.60
C PRO A 28 -13.00 10.12 -12.74
N TYR A 29 -13.30 8.97 -13.33
CA TYR A 29 -14.68 8.48 -13.46
C TYR A 29 -15.27 8.03 -12.13
N THR A 30 -14.48 7.42 -11.27
CA THR A 30 -14.89 7.05 -9.90
C THR A 30 -15.16 8.29 -9.07
N VAL A 31 -14.30 9.31 -9.17
CA VAL A 31 -14.50 10.63 -8.53
C VAL A 31 -15.80 11.29 -9.01
N TYR A 32 -16.05 11.29 -10.31
CA TYR A 32 -17.30 11.79 -10.89
C TYR A 32 -18.55 11.10 -10.30
N GLN A 33 -18.53 9.77 -10.20
CA GLN A 33 -19.63 9.01 -9.63
C GLN A 33 -19.84 9.33 -8.14
N GLU A 34 -18.76 9.49 -7.36
CA GLU A 34 -18.84 9.87 -5.96
C GLU A 34 -19.42 11.26 -5.75
N ILE A 35 -19.04 12.24 -6.59
CA ILE A 35 -19.61 13.59 -6.56
C ILE A 35 -21.12 13.55 -6.80
N LEU A 36 -21.57 12.78 -7.79
CA LEU A 36 -23.00 12.64 -8.09
C LEU A 36 -23.76 11.93 -6.97
N LYS A 37 -23.25 10.80 -6.46
CA LYS A 37 -23.87 10.03 -5.38
C LYS A 37 -24.03 10.86 -4.11
N SER A 38 -23.04 11.69 -3.78
CA SER A 38 -23.09 12.58 -2.62
C SER A 38 -23.96 13.81 -2.81
N LYS A 39 -24.45 14.05 -4.03
CA LYS A 39 -25.17 15.28 -4.41
C LYS A 39 -24.37 16.56 -4.11
N ALA A 40 -23.04 16.48 -4.19
CA ALA A 40 -22.16 17.63 -4.01
C ALA A 40 -22.21 18.58 -5.23
N ALA A 41 -22.52 18.04 -6.41
CA ALA A 41 -22.75 18.81 -7.63
C ALA A 41 -23.86 18.19 -8.48
N ASP A 42 -24.47 19.03 -9.34
CA ASP A 42 -25.35 18.57 -10.41
C ASP A 42 -24.53 17.86 -11.51
N ARG A 43 -25.23 17.16 -12.41
CA ARG A 43 -24.61 16.39 -13.49
C ARG A 43 -23.73 17.23 -14.41
N LYS A 44 -24.12 18.50 -14.66
CA LYS A 44 -23.38 19.43 -15.52
C LYS A 44 -22.08 19.87 -14.87
N THR A 45 -22.15 20.26 -13.60
CA THR A 45 -20.97 20.65 -12.81
C THR A 45 -20.02 19.47 -12.58
N ALA A 46 -20.54 18.29 -12.23
CA ALA A 46 -19.73 17.08 -12.09
C ALA A 46 -19.04 16.69 -13.42
N GLY A 47 -19.76 16.83 -14.55
CA GLY A 47 -19.17 16.60 -15.88
C GLY A 47 -18.04 17.60 -16.22
N ALA A 48 -18.21 18.87 -15.85
CA ALA A 48 -17.15 19.86 -16.02
C ALA A 48 -15.91 19.56 -15.16
N ILE A 49 -16.10 19.09 -13.93
CA ILE A 49 -15.02 18.63 -13.05
C ILE A 49 -14.31 17.44 -13.69
N LEU A 50 -15.06 16.43 -14.19
CA LEU A 50 -14.48 15.29 -14.88
C LEU A 50 -13.61 15.71 -16.07
N CYS A 51 -14.06 16.65 -16.90
CA CYS A 51 -13.26 17.17 -18.00
C CYS A 51 -11.91 17.73 -17.54
N VAL A 52 -11.89 18.47 -16.42
CA VAL A 52 -10.64 19.00 -15.85
C VAL A 52 -9.75 17.88 -15.30
N LEU A 53 -10.34 16.86 -14.64
CA LEU A 53 -9.59 15.75 -14.07
C LEU A 53 -8.91 14.87 -15.13
N VAL A 54 -9.52 14.71 -16.30
CA VAL A 54 -8.94 13.94 -17.42
C VAL A 54 -7.99 14.76 -18.28
N SER A 55 -8.03 16.09 -18.19
CA SER A 55 -7.14 16.99 -18.92
C SER A 55 -5.77 17.16 -18.26
N ASP A 56 -4.83 17.77 -18.99
CA ASP A 56 -3.54 18.11 -18.45
C ASP A 56 -3.51 19.39 -17.60
N ALA A 57 -4.64 20.08 -17.48
CA ALA A 57 -4.74 21.35 -16.73
C ALA A 57 -4.28 21.23 -15.27
N LEU A 58 -4.54 20.07 -14.62
CA LEU A 58 -4.14 19.82 -13.23
C LEU A 58 -2.71 19.27 -13.09
N LYS A 59 -2.15 18.64 -14.12
CA LYS A 59 -0.79 18.05 -14.05
C LYS A 59 0.29 19.11 -13.87
N SER A 60 0.03 20.32 -14.30
CA SER A 60 0.96 21.45 -14.29
C SER A 60 0.65 22.50 -13.22
N ILE A 61 -0.21 22.18 -12.21
CA ILE A 61 -0.49 23.12 -11.11
C ILE A 61 0.76 23.31 -10.25
N LYS A 62 1.23 24.55 -10.20
CA LYS A 62 2.34 24.98 -9.33
C LYS A 62 1.81 25.61 -8.04
N PRO A 63 2.61 25.60 -6.96
CA PRO A 63 2.23 26.26 -5.69
C PRO A 63 1.89 27.75 -5.82
N GLU A 64 2.53 28.41 -6.79
CA GLU A 64 2.34 29.84 -7.12
C GLU A 64 1.17 30.13 -8.05
N ASP A 65 0.49 29.09 -8.58
CA ASP A 65 -0.64 29.30 -9.46
C ASP A 65 -1.79 30.01 -8.71
N ASN A 66 -2.27 31.08 -9.32
CA ASN A 66 -3.44 31.83 -8.87
C ASN A 66 -4.67 31.47 -9.71
N ARG A 67 -5.84 31.99 -9.29
CA ARG A 67 -7.11 31.75 -9.97
C ARG A 67 -7.06 32.06 -11.47
N THR A 68 -6.40 33.15 -11.84
CA THR A 68 -6.34 33.62 -13.22
C THR A 68 -5.49 32.68 -14.10
N SER A 69 -4.33 32.22 -13.59
CA SER A 69 -3.46 31.29 -14.32
C SER A 69 -4.11 29.92 -14.49
N LEU A 70 -4.75 29.40 -13.45
CA LEU A 70 -5.43 28.10 -13.53
C LEU A 70 -6.68 28.18 -14.42
N SER A 71 -7.47 29.25 -14.32
CA SER A 71 -8.63 29.48 -15.19
C SER A 71 -8.21 29.52 -16.66
N LYS A 72 -7.08 30.17 -16.98
CA LYS A 72 -6.55 30.20 -18.33
C LYS A 72 -6.18 28.80 -18.82
N LYS A 73 -5.47 28.00 -18.03
CA LYS A 73 -5.13 26.62 -18.35
C LYS A 73 -6.37 25.75 -18.61
N ILE A 74 -7.39 25.85 -17.73
CA ILE A 74 -8.66 25.10 -17.87
C ILE A 74 -9.39 25.49 -19.15
N ARG A 75 -9.35 26.77 -19.55
CA ARG A 75 -9.95 27.22 -20.81
C ARG A 75 -9.24 26.65 -22.03
N GLU A 76 -7.93 26.68 -22.01
CA GLU A 76 -7.08 26.20 -23.11
C GLU A 76 -7.24 24.69 -23.29
N GLU A 77 -7.24 23.91 -22.20
CA GLU A 77 -7.28 22.44 -22.24
C GLU A 77 -8.71 21.88 -22.42
N CYS A 78 -9.71 22.51 -21.79
CA CYS A 78 -11.07 21.96 -21.74
C CYS A 78 -12.08 22.73 -22.63
N GLY A 79 -11.70 23.87 -23.21
CA GLY A 79 -12.56 24.67 -24.07
C GLY A 79 -13.72 25.39 -23.35
N PHE A 80 -13.68 25.52 -22.02
CA PHE A 80 -14.74 26.20 -21.27
C PHE A 80 -14.69 27.70 -21.44
N ASN A 81 -15.88 28.34 -21.29
CA ASN A 81 -15.96 29.80 -21.21
C ASN A 81 -15.29 30.28 -19.90
N LYS A 82 -15.05 31.61 -19.84
CA LYS A 82 -14.34 32.23 -18.71
C LYS A 82 -15.00 31.97 -17.36
N ASP A 83 -16.33 32.11 -17.28
CA ASP A 83 -17.06 32.02 -16.02
C ASP A 83 -17.03 30.61 -15.43
N VAL A 84 -17.19 29.58 -16.28
CA VAL A 84 -17.08 28.17 -15.88
C VAL A 84 -15.64 27.84 -15.46
N ALA A 85 -14.67 28.27 -16.24
CA ALA A 85 -13.25 28.03 -15.92
C ALA A 85 -12.82 28.73 -14.62
N ASP A 86 -13.32 29.94 -14.36
CA ASP A 86 -13.09 30.68 -13.12
C ASP A 86 -13.68 29.97 -11.89
N GLN A 87 -14.88 29.39 -12.03
CA GLN A 87 -15.48 28.59 -10.95
C GLN A 87 -14.71 27.30 -10.69
N LEU A 88 -14.33 26.58 -11.74
CA LEU A 88 -13.53 25.37 -11.62
C LEU A 88 -12.14 25.66 -11.02
N ALA A 89 -11.48 26.76 -11.44
CA ALA A 89 -10.24 27.20 -10.85
C ALA A 89 -10.37 27.48 -9.35
N LYS A 90 -11.48 28.12 -8.91
CA LYS A 90 -11.77 28.32 -7.48
C LYS A 90 -11.91 27.00 -6.74
N VAL A 91 -12.62 26.02 -7.32
CA VAL A 91 -12.76 24.68 -6.71
C VAL A 91 -11.40 24.01 -6.55
N PHE A 92 -10.62 23.89 -7.61
CA PHE A 92 -9.35 23.17 -7.55
C PHE A 92 -8.28 23.89 -6.71
N LEU A 93 -8.23 25.22 -6.70
CA LEU A 93 -7.38 25.96 -5.77
C LEU A 93 -7.81 25.76 -4.32
N GLY A 94 -9.13 25.70 -4.05
CA GLY A 94 -9.64 25.38 -2.72
C GLY A 94 -9.26 23.97 -2.25
N VAL A 95 -9.21 23.01 -3.19
CA VAL A 95 -8.77 21.64 -2.92
C VAL A 95 -7.25 21.57 -2.71
N TYR A 96 -6.46 22.24 -3.55
CA TYR A 96 -4.98 22.19 -3.54
C TYR A 96 -4.34 23.38 -2.80
N SER A 97 -5.06 24.03 -1.86
CA SER A 97 -4.52 25.14 -1.09
C SER A 97 -3.25 24.77 -0.31
N THR A 98 -2.46 25.78 0.06
CA THR A 98 -1.23 25.57 0.84
C THR A 98 -1.52 24.95 2.21
N GLU A 99 -2.69 25.25 2.80
CA GLU A 99 -3.15 24.68 4.07
C GLU A 99 -3.49 23.19 3.89
N SER A 100 -4.24 22.83 2.87
CA SER A 100 -4.52 21.42 2.53
C SER A 100 -3.23 20.65 2.28
N LYS A 101 -2.25 21.23 1.59
CA LYS A 101 -0.93 20.58 1.38
C LYS A 101 -0.15 20.39 2.67
N LYS A 102 -0.26 21.30 3.65
CA LYS A 102 0.36 21.15 4.98
C LYS A 102 -0.35 20.07 5.81
N GLU A 103 -1.68 20.07 5.80
CA GLU A 103 -2.49 19.05 6.45
C GLU A 103 -2.19 17.66 5.87
N TRP A 104 -2.09 17.54 4.54
CA TRP A 104 -1.72 16.27 3.90
C TRP A 104 -0.31 15.81 4.22
N LYS A 105 0.67 16.74 4.29
CA LYS A 105 2.03 16.37 4.74
C LYS A 105 2.07 15.91 6.19
N ASN A 106 1.19 16.45 7.04
CA ASN A 106 1.11 16.04 8.43
C ASN A 106 0.39 14.68 8.55
N LYS A 107 -0.74 14.49 7.86
CA LYS A 107 -1.44 13.19 7.79
C LYS A 107 -0.56 12.09 7.19
N ASN A 108 0.29 12.38 6.21
CA ASN A 108 1.25 11.43 5.64
C ASN A 108 2.28 10.91 6.65
N ARG A 109 2.60 11.73 7.66
CA ARG A 109 3.49 11.31 8.74
C ARG A 109 2.75 10.54 9.82
N GLU A 110 1.42 10.68 9.89
CA GLU A 110 0.60 10.10 10.94
C GLU A 110 0.57 8.57 10.86
N GLY A 111 0.31 7.99 9.69
CA GLY A 111 0.28 6.54 9.52
C GLY A 111 1.64 5.89 9.80
N LEU A 112 2.73 6.49 9.30
CA LEU A 112 4.08 6.02 9.60
C LEU A 112 4.46 6.26 11.07
N SER A 113 4.10 7.42 11.63
CA SER A 113 4.36 7.73 13.05
C SER A 113 3.60 6.78 13.98
N GLN A 114 2.36 6.44 13.66
CA GLN A 114 1.59 5.44 14.41
C GLN A 114 2.19 4.04 14.28
N PHE A 115 2.64 3.67 13.08
CA PHE A 115 3.30 2.39 12.84
C PHE A 115 4.60 2.27 13.66
N LEU A 116 5.40 3.34 13.75
CA LEU A 116 6.65 3.36 14.50
C LEU A 116 6.47 3.34 16.04
N GLN A 117 5.25 3.52 16.55
CA GLN A 117 4.96 3.56 17.98
C GLN A 117 4.39 2.24 18.52
N GLU A 118 4.11 1.28 17.65
CA GLU A 118 3.50 0.01 18.03
C GLU A 118 4.33 -1.15 17.51
N ASP A 119 4.32 -2.25 18.26
CA ASP A 119 4.99 -3.46 17.83
C ASP A 119 4.30 -4.06 16.59
N PHE A 120 5.11 -4.59 15.72
CA PHE A 120 4.69 -5.31 14.54
C PHE A 120 4.58 -6.79 14.87
N VAL A 121 3.36 -7.33 14.83
CA VAL A 121 3.08 -8.75 15.09
C VAL A 121 2.73 -9.43 13.78
N CYS A 122 3.37 -10.56 13.49
CA CYS A 122 3.13 -11.37 12.31
C CYS A 122 3.07 -12.84 12.68
N SER A 123 1.98 -13.52 12.32
CA SER A 123 1.93 -14.99 12.35
C SER A 123 2.35 -15.51 10.98
N TRP A 124 3.25 -16.49 10.96
CA TRP A 124 3.69 -17.13 9.73
C TRP A 124 3.47 -18.64 9.83
N LYS A 125 3.05 -19.23 8.68
CA LYS A 125 2.90 -20.69 8.53
C LYS A 125 3.67 -21.11 7.31
N GLY A 126 4.76 -21.82 7.54
CA GLY A 126 5.59 -22.41 6.51
C GLY A 126 5.04 -23.77 6.06
N PHE A 127 5.12 -24.01 4.76
CA PHE A 127 4.85 -25.32 4.17
C PHE A 127 5.89 -25.61 3.11
N ALA A 128 6.49 -26.79 3.17
CA ALA A 128 7.39 -27.30 2.14
C ALA A 128 7.21 -28.81 1.97
N VAL A 129 7.59 -29.33 0.82
CA VAL A 129 7.57 -30.76 0.53
C VAL A 129 8.99 -31.21 0.21
N TRP A 130 9.49 -32.15 0.99
CA TRP A 130 10.72 -32.86 0.69
C TRP A 130 10.44 -34.12 -0.10
N ASP A 131 11.16 -34.37 -1.21
CA ASP A 131 10.97 -35.49 -2.13
C ASP A 131 12.26 -36.28 -2.27
N GLU A 132 12.30 -37.49 -1.73
CA GLU A 132 13.41 -38.43 -1.82
C GLU A 132 13.35 -39.31 -3.10
N GLY A 133 12.42 -39.06 -4.02
CA GLY A 133 12.22 -39.86 -5.24
C GLY A 133 11.43 -41.17 -5.03
N ASN A 134 11.33 -41.68 -3.80
CA ASN A 134 10.51 -42.84 -3.43
C ASN A 134 9.33 -42.48 -2.51
N GLY A 135 9.27 -41.28 -2.03
CA GLY A 135 8.22 -40.76 -1.14
C GLY A 135 8.39 -39.27 -0.89
N THR A 136 7.37 -38.68 -0.31
CA THR A 136 7.36 -37.26 0.08
C THR A 136 7.12 -37.11 1.57
N VAL A 137 7.65 -36.05 2.14
CA VAL A 137 7.36 -35.61 3.50
C VAL A 137 6.85 -34.19 3.43
N ASP A 138 5.71 -33.94 4.02
CA ASP A 138 5.14 -32.62 4.16
C ASP A 138 5.71 -31.99 5.43
N CYS A 139 6.43 -30.88 5.27
CA CYS A 139 7.05 -30.13 6.34
C CYS A 139 6.20 -28.91 6.67
N HIS A 140 5.88 -28.72 7.95
CA HIS A 140 5.08 -27.60 8.45
C HIS A 140 5.87 -26.83 9.51
N TYR A 141 5.67 -25.52 9.56
CA TYR A 141 6.26 -24.68 10.59
C TYR A 141 5.31 -23.52 10.92
N ASP A 142 4.97 -23.37 12.19
CA ASP A 142 4.12 -22.27 12.67
C ASP A 142 4.96 -21.34 13.56
N ALA A 143 4.88 -20.03 13.31
CA ALA A 143 5.59 -19.06 14.13
C ALA A 143 4.79 -17.80 14.43
N GLU A 144 5.00 -17.24 15.61
CA GLU A 144 4.58 -15.91 16.02
C GLU A 144 5.80 -15.01 16.19
N ILE A 145 5.82 -13.91 15.45
CA ILE A 145 6.96 -13.00 15.34
C ILE A 145 6.52 -11.63 15.83
N VAL A 146 7.23 -11.06 16.81
CA VAL A 146 7.01 -9.72 17.34
C VAL A 146 8.25 -8.89 17.14
N LEU A 147 8.11 -7.80 16.36
CA LEU A 147 9.20 -6.90 16.01
C LEU A 147 8.86 -5.46 16.43
N SER A 148 9.87 -4.71 16.89
CA SER A 148 9.74 -3.28 17.15
C SER A 148 10.29 -2.49 15.97
N PRO A 149 9.47 -1.65 15.28
CA PRO A 149 9.94 -0.84 14.18
C PRO A 149 10.81 0.30 14.69
N THR A 150 11.99 0.49 14.09
CA THR A 150 12.88 1.62 14.37
C THR A 150 12.67 2.74 13.35
N GLU A 151 13.27 3.92 13.59
CA GLU A 151 13.27 5.01 12.60
C GLU A 151 13.87 4.61 11.24
N SER A 152 14.65 3.53 11.20
CA SER A 152 15.26 3.01 9.98
C SER A 152 14.23 2.41 9.01
N VAL A 153 13.07 1.95 9.49
CA VAL A 153 11.94 1.51 8.66
C VAL A 153 11.54 2.59 7.65
N ALA A 154 11.55 3.86 8.07
CA ALA A 154 11.25 4.98 7.17
C ALA A 154 12.26 5.16 6.02
N LYS A 155 13.44 4.53 6.12
CA LYS A 155 14.51 4.59 5.11
C LYS A 155 14.46 3.41 4.13
N GLU A 156 13.58 2.43 4.37
CA GLU A 156 13.40 1.28 3.49
C GLU A 156 12.92 1.73 2.09
N GLU A 157 13.61 1.31 1.03
CA GLU A 157 13.42 1.89 -0.31
C GLU A 157 12.05 1.56 -0.92
N LYS A 158 11.53 0.35 -0.70
CA LYS A 158 10.20 -0.04 -1.22
C LYS A 158 9.08 0.68 -0.51
N LEU A 159 9.22 0.92 0.81
CA LEU A 159 8.27 1.75 1.57
C LEU A 159 8.34 3.20 1.12
N LYS A 160 9.54 3.75 0.92
CA LYS A 160 9.72 5.11 0.38
C LYS A 160 9.07 5.25 -0.99
N GLN A 161 9.20 4.25 -1.86
CA GLN A 161 8.54 4.26 -3.15
C GLN A 161 7.02 4.25 -2.99
N LYS A 162 6.47 3.37 -2.15
CA LYS A 162 5.03 3.34 -1.85
C LYS A 162 4.52 4.65 -1.26
N LEU A 163 5.28 5.27 -0.34
CA LEU A 163 4.95 6.58 0.24
C LEU A 163 5.02 7.71 -0.80
N ARG A 164 5.85 7.60 -1.84
CA ARG A 164 5.87 8.54 -2.98
C ARG A 164 4.64 8.36 -3.88
N GLU A 165 4.23 7.11 -4.10
CA GLU A 165 3.07 6.77 -4.94
C GLU A 165 1.76 7.06 -4.21
N ASN A 166 1.66 6.68 -2.94
CA ASN A 166 0.54 6.96 -2.05
C ASN A 166 1.03 7.57 -0.73
N PRO A 167 1.08 8.90 -0.63
CA PRO A 167 1.51 9.56 0.60
C PRO A 167 0.58 9.36 1.80
N PHE A 168 -0.61 8.78 1.62
CA PHE A 168 -1.64 8.56 2.65
C PHE A 168 -1.74 7.11 3.10
N LEU A 169 -0.63 6.36 3.02
CA LEU A 169 -0.58 5.01 3.58
C LEU A 169 -0.96 5.07 5.06
N LYS A 170 -2.00 4.34 5.40
CA LYS A 170 -2.41 4.15 6.79
C LYS A 170 -1.45 3.17 7.47
N LYS A 171 -1.44 3.17 8.80
CA LYS A 171 -0.69 2.19 9.60
C LYS A 171 -0.90 0.76 9.09
N ASN A 172 -2.15 0.37 8.83
CA ASN A 172 -2.48 -0.99 8.35
C ASN A 172 -1.89 -1.30 6.97
N ASP A 173 -1.80 -0.33 6.06
CA ASP A 173 -1.20 -0.54 4.74
C ASP A 173 0.31 -0.77 4.85
N ILE A 174 0.96 -0.08 5.80
CA ILE A 174 2.38 -0.25 6.13
C ILE A 174 2.59 -1.62 6.80
N HIS A 175 1.72 -1.99 7.74
CA HIS A 175 1.75 -3.30 8.38
C HIS A 175 1.66 -4.43 7.35
N GLN A 176 0.64 -4.42 6.49
CA GLN A 176 0.46 -5.41 5.42
C GLN A 176 1.65 -5.45 4.44
N HIS A 177 2.29 -4.30 4.20
CA HIS A 177 3.49 -4.26 3.35
C HIS A 177 4.64 -5.08 3.94
N PHE A 178 4.92 -4.94 5.24
CA PHE A 178 5.99 -5.68 5.90
C PHE A 178 5.59 -7.12 6.19
N GLU A 179 4.35 -7.37 6.57
CA GLU A 179 3.80 -8.72 6.79
C GLU A 179 3.96 -9.60 5.54
N LYS A 180 3.56 -9.09 4.39
CA LYS A 180 3.75 -9.80 3.12
C LYS A 180 5.22 -10.12 2.85
N ARG A 181 6.12 -9.17 3.10
CA ARG A 181 7.54 -9.31 2.79
C ARG A 181 8.27 -10.28 3.72
N ILE A 182 7.94 -10.27 5.01
CA ILE A 182 8.56 -11.22 5.95
C ILE A 182 8.07 -12.64 5.66
N ARG A 183 6.77 -12.81 5.35
CA ARG A 183 6.21 -14.11 4.95
C ARG A 183 6.89 -14.64 3.69
N GLU A 184 6.97 -13.85 2.61
CA GLU A 184 7.64 -14.25 1.37
C GLU A 184 9.13 -14.60 1.59
N TYR A 185 9.82 -13.92 2.50
CA TYR A 185 11.19 -14.22 2.85
C TYR A 185 11.32 -15.54 3.61
N LEU A 186 10.46 -15.77 4.60
CA LEU A 186 10.46 -16.99 5.40
C LEU A 186 10.02 -18.21 4.58
N ASP A 187 9.02 -18.06 3.69
CA ASP A 187 8.61 -19.12 2.76
C ASP A 187 9.80 -19.58 1.91
N TYR A 188 10.54 -18.61 1.34
CA TYR A 188 11.73 -18.92 0.56
C TYR A 188 12.81 -19.64 1.39
N LYS A 189 13.09 -19.17 2.62
CA LYS A 189 14.10 -19.76 3.51
C LYS A 189 13.72 -21.17 3.96
N PHE A 190 12.45 -21.37 4.26
CA PHE A 190 11.95 -22.68 4.69
C PHE A 190 11.94 -23.70 3.54
N GLU A 191 11.50 -23.28 2.34
CA GLU A 191 11.61 -24.14 1.15
C GLU A 191 13.07 -24.50 0.84
N ASP A 192 13.98 -23.54 0.95
CA ASP A 192 15.41 -23.75 0.72
C ASP A 192 15.99 -24.73 1.77
N TYR A 193 15.64 -24.53 3.04
CA TYR A 193 16.03 -25.43 4.14
C TYR A 193 15.55 -26.87 3.90
N CYS A 194 14.29 -27.05 3.56
CA CYS A 194 13.72 -28.37 3.32
C CYS A 194 14.27 -29.07 2.06
N ARG A 195 14.86 -28.31 1.11
CA ARG A 195 15.45 -28.84 -0.13
C ARG A 195 16.95 -29.03 -0.11
N CYS A 196 17.64 -28.47 0.91
CA CYS A 196 19.10 -28.38 0.90
C CYS A 196 19.83 -29.71 1.10
N ASP A 197 19.15 -30.79 1.49
CA ASP A 197 19.80 -32.09 1.69
C ASP A 197 19.08 -33.18 0.89
N ASP A 198 19.63 -33.48 -0.29
CA ASP A 198 19.11 -34.55 -1.17
C ASP A 198 19.20 -35.95 -0.58
N TYR A 199 19.91 -36.13 0.56
CA TYR A 199 20.20 -37.44 1.15
C TYR A 199 19.55 -37.68 2.51
N TYR A 200 19.13 -36.63 3.23
CA TYR A 200 18.55 -36.74 4.56
C TYR A 200 17.27 -35.95 4.67
N GLN A 201 16.25 -36.57 5.26
CA GLN A 201 15.03 -35.87 5.62
C GLN A 201 15.36 -34.67 6.51
N PRO A 202 14.86 -33.47 6.21
CA PRO A 202 15.09 -32.30 7.05
C PRO A 202 14.46 -32.51 8.43
N VAL A 203 15.18 -32.13 9.48
CA VAL A 203 14.64 -32.09 10.85
C VAL A 203 13.99 -30.71 11.02
N VAL A 204 12.66 -30.65 10.85
CA VAL A 204 11.92 -29.38 10.80
C VAL A 204 12.09 -28.56 12.08
N GLU A 205 12.21 -29.22 13.24
CA GLU A 205 12.45 -28.60 14.55
C GLU A 205 13.79 -27.84 14.61
N ASP A 206 14.77 -28.23 13.77
CA ASP A 206 16.08 -27.58 13.69
C ASP A 206 16.11 -26.34 12.78
N PHE A 207 14.96 -25.97 12.18
CA PHE A 207 14.85 -24.74 11.39
C PHE A 207 15.00 -23.51 12.28
N ASP A 208 16.16 -22.84 12.18
CA ASP A 208 16.49 -21.68 13.01
C ASP A 208 15.81 -20.41 12.53
N ILE A 209 14.51 -20.30 12.81
CA ILE A 209 13.70 -19.15 12.45
C ILE A 209 14.23 -17.86 13.06
N ASP A 210 14.83 -17.91 14.26
CA ASP A 210 15.35 -16.73 14.97
C ASP A 210 16.46 -16.06 14.17
N ASP A 211 17.35 -16.83 13.58
CA ASP A 211 18.43 -16.31 12.75
C ASP A 211 17.88 -15.63 11.47
N TYR A 212 16.92 -16.25 10.80
CA TYR A 212 16.30 -15.68 9.60
C TYR A 212 15.49 -14.41 9.92
N VAL A 213 14.69 -14.41 10.98
CA VAL A 213 13.96 -13.23 11.43
C VAL A 213 14.93 -12.11 11.83
N SER A 214 16.02 -12.44 12.51
CA SER A 214 17.05 -11.48 12.91
C SER A 214 17.76 -10.85 11.70
N GLU A 215 18.09 -11.65 10.67
CA GLU A 215 18.68 -11.17 9.43
C GLU A 215 17.72 -10.22 8.71
N TRP A 216 16.47 -10.63 8.52
CA TRP A 216 15.46 -9.83 7.86
C TRP A 216 15.19 -8.50 8.59
N SER A 217 15.09 -8.56 9.91
CA SER A 217 14.81 -7.40 10.76
C SER A 217 15.90 -6.33 10.65
N LYS A 218 17.17 -6.73 10.70
CA LYS A 218 18.32 -5.81 10.52
C LYS A 218 18.28 -5.11 9.16
N GLN A 219 17.92 -5.84 8.10
CA GLN A 219 17.86 -5.28 6.74
C GLN A 219 16.69 -4.33 6.55
N ASN A 220 15.59 -4.48 7.29
CA ASN A 220 14.36 -3.72 7.11
C ASN A 220 14.08 -2.70 8.22
N GLY A 221 14.99 -2.56 9.19
CA GLY A 221 14.92 -1.53 10.22
C GLY A 221 14.05 -1.90 11.42
N PHE A 222 13.99 -3.18 11.77
CA PHE A 222 13.29 -3.68 12.95
C PHE A 222 14.27 -4.23 13.99
N GLU A 223 13.80 -4.26 15.24
CA GLU A 223 14.43 -4.97 16.35
C GLU A 223 13.52 -6.16 16.72
N VAL A 224 14.12 -7.35 16.93
CA VAL A 224 13.36 -8.53 17.34
C VAL A 224 13.04 -8.44 18.82
N ILE A 225 11.75 -8.53 19.17
CA ILE A 225 11.27 -8.62 20.55
C ILE A 225 11.13 -10.08 20.95
N SER A 226 10.43 -10.87 20.16
CA SER A 226 10.29 -12.31 20.32
C SER A 226 10.04 -12.98 18.97
N CYS A 227 10.48 -14.20 18.88
CA CYS A 227 10.15 -15.10 17.79
C CYS A 227 9.97 -16.50 18.41
N GLU A 228 8.75 -17.01 18.34
CA GLU A 228 8.42 -18.33 18.86
C GLU A 228 7.87 -19.16 17.72
N GLY A 229 8.49 -20.28 17.44
CA GLY A 229 8.08 -21.16 16.36
C GLY A 229 8.20 -22.62 16.74
N ASP A 230 7.42 -23.45 16.08
CA ASP A 230 7.40 -24.90 16.23
C ASP A 230 7.18 -25.54 14.86
N GLY A 231 7.95 -26.60 14.60
CA GLY A 231 7.91 -27.34 13.35
C GLY A 231 7.45 -28.76 13.55
N ASP A 232 6.76 -29.31 12.57
CA ASP A 232 6.31 -30.70 12.53
C ASP A 232 6.44 -31.26 11.12
N ASP A 233 6.62 -32.56 10.99
CA ASP A 233 6.56 -33.29 9.73
C ASP A 233 5.47 -34.38 9.77
N ASP A 234 4.74 -34.54 8.69
CA ASP A 234 3.63 -35.50 8.60
C ASP A 234 4.13 -36.95 8.33
N GLY A 235 5.40 -37.23 8.52
CA GLY A 235 5.99 -38.53 8.29
C GLY A 235 6.06 -38.90 6.81
N TYR A 236 6.87 -39.93 6.52
CA TYR A 236 7.16 -40.38 5.17
C TYR A 236 5.95 -41.08 4.51
N GLU A 237 5.39 -40.49 3.47
CA GLU A 237 4.42 -41.13 2.60
C GLU A 237 5.09 -41.74 1.35
N PRO A 238 5.18 -43.08 1.24
CA PRO A 238 5.79 -43.74 0.08
C PRO A 238 4.97 -43.51 -1.18
N THR A 239 5.52 -42.87 -2.19
CA THR A 239 4.90 -42.77 -3.52
C THR A 239 5.05 -44.10 -4.25
N PHE A 240 4.02 -44.94 -4.24
CA PHE A 240 3.97 -46.18 -5.03
C PHE A 240 3.95 -45.84 -6.53
N ARG A 241 5.09 -45.66 -7.16
CA ARG A 241 5.26 -45.75 -8.62
C ARG A 241 5.44 -47.20 -9.03
N GLY A 242 4.53 -48.09 -8.61
CA GLY A 242 4.54 -49.51 -8.99
C GLY A 242 3.77 -49.78 -10.28
N LYS A 243 4.42 -49.84 -11.42
CA LYS A 243 3.95 -50.71 -12.48
C LYS A 243 4.33 -52.14 -12.08
N TRP A 244 3.38 -52.90 -11.56
CA TRP A 244 3.50 -54.37 -11.52
C TRP A 244 3.30 -54.87 -12.95
N TYR A 245 4.34 -55.46 -13.51
CA TYR A 245 4.27 -56.32 -14.71
C TYR A 245 3.93 -57.75 -14.29
#